data_50bce818aa2dd55fa046593099697aac
#
_entry.id   50bce818aa2dd55fa046593099697aac
#
_cell.length_a   1.000
_cell.length_b   1.000
_cell.length_c   1.000
_cell.angle_alpha   90.00
_cell.angle_beta   90.00
_cell.angle_gamma   90.00
#
_symmetry.space_group_name_H-M   'P 1'
#
loop_
_entity.id
_entity.type
_entity.pdbx_description
1 polymer ?
#
loop_
_entity_poly.entity_id
_entity_poly.type
_entity_poly.pdbx_seq_one_letter_code
_entity_poly.pdbx_strand_id
1 'polypeptide(L)'
;MNPSERIDQQIAELTDWRGPIFAQLRNIILEADPNITEEWKWDTAVWSHQGLVCSAGPFKKAVKLNFFQGALLEDPHGLFNAGLDAKKTRAIDFHEGDAVDESALKDLIRSAVAHNLG
;
A
#
# COMPACT_ATOMS: atom_id res chain seq x y z
N MET A 1 -20.65 7.87 0.31
CA MET A 1 -19.82 6.67 0.09
C MET A 1 -18.89 6.47 1.25
N ASN A 2 -18.78 5.24 1.74
CA ASN A 2 -17.77 4.94 2.75
C ASN A 2 -16.38 4.73 2.09
N PRO A 3 -15.29 4.68 2.87
CA PRO A 3 -13.95 4.53 2.29
C PRO A 3 -13.79 3.30 1.40
N SER A 4 -14.31 2.14 1.82
CA SER A 4 -14.20 0.92 1.02
C SER A 4 -14.89 1.05 -0.33
N GLU A 5 -16.05 1.69 -0.36
CA GLU A 5 -16.78 1.96 -1.61
C GLU A 5 -16.01 2.93 -2.52
N ARG A 6 -15.34 3.93 -1.94
CA ARG A 6 -14.50 4.85 -2.71
C ARG A 6 -13.33 4.10 -3.38
N ILE A 7 -12.72 3.19 -2.64
CA ILE A 7 -11.62 2.38 -3.17
C ILE A 7 -12.14 1.44 -4.27
N ASP A 8 -13.31 0.80 -4.04
CA ASP A 8 -13.97 -0.02 -5.07
C ASP A 8 -14.17 0.76 -6.37
N GLN A 9 -14.67 1.98 -6.24
CA GLN A 9 -14.91 2.85 -7.38
C GLN A 9 -13.61 3.20 -8.10
N GLN A 10 -12.56 3.56 -7.35
CA GLN A 10 -11.26 3.89 -7.92
C GLN A 10 -10.70 2.72 -8.73
N ILE A 11 -10.77 1.50 -8.18
CA ILE A 11 -10.31 0.30 -8.88
C ILE A 11 -11.11 0.09 -10.16
N ALA A 12 -12.44 0.23 -10.09
CA ALA A 12 -13.34 0.02 -11.23
C ALA A 12 -13.07 1.02 -12.35
N GLU A 13 -12.64 2.22 -12.03
CA GLU A 13 -12.33 3.27 -13.02
C GLU A 13 -10.99 3.04 -13.72
N LEU A 14 -10.12 2.21 -13.16
CA LEU A 14 -8.83 1.86 -13.76
C LEU A 14 -9.04 0.70 -14.73
N THR A 15 -9.21 1.03 -16.03
CA THR A 15 -9.58 0.05 -17.05
C THR A 15 -8.37 -0.62 -17.72
N ASP A 16 -7.17 -0.30 -17.29
CA ASP A 16 -5.94 -0.90 -17.77
C ASP A 16 -5.30 -1.81 -16.69
N TRP A 17 -4.02 -2.16 -16.87
CA TRP A 17 -3.29 -3.05 -15.97
C TRP A 17 -3.23 -2.54 -14.51
N ARG A 18 -3.44 -1.24 -14.28
CA ARG A 18 -3.37 -0.68 -12.92
C ARG A 18 -4.51 -1.15 -12.04
N GLY A 19 -5.69 -1.41 -12.62
CA GLY A 19 -6.85 -1.90 -11.87
C GLY A 19 -6.59 -3.22 -11.17
N PRO A 20 -6.22 -4.28 -11.89
CA PRO A 20 -5.89 -5.57 -11.27
C PRO A 20 -4.76 -5.52 -10.24
N ILE A 21 -3.70 -4.77 -10.52
CA ILE A 21 -2.59 -4.61 -9.57
C ILE A 21 -3.09 -3.93 -8.27
N PHE A 22 -3.83 -2.83 -8.40
CA PHE A 22 -4.37 -2.11 -7.25
C PHE A 22 -5.29 -3.02 -6.41
N ALA A 23 -6.15 -3.77 -7.06
CA ALA A 23 -7.04 -4.72 -6.38
C ALA A 23 -6.24 -5.79 -5.62
N GLN A 24 -5.18 -6.30 -6.23
CA GLN A 24 -4.31 -7.29 -5.61
C GLN A 24 -3.61 -6.72 -4.37
N LEU A 25 -3.07 -5.51 -4.46
CA LEU A 25 -2.42 -4.84 -3.33
C LEU A 25 -3.40 -4.63 -2.17
N ARG A 26 -4.62 -4.19 -2.47
CA ARG A 26 -5.67 -4.01 -1.48
C ARG A 26 -5.96 -5.31 -0.73
N ASN A 27 -6.12 -6.40 -1.45
CA ASN A 27 -6.39 -7.71 -0.85
C ASN A 27 -5.24 -8.17 0.04
N ILE A 28 -4.00 -7.99 -0.42
CA ILE A 28 -2.81 -8.34 0.37
C ILE A 28 -2.77 -7.57 1.68
N ILE A 29 -3.04 -6.25 1.62
CA ILE A 29 -3.05 -5.39 2.80
C ILE A 29 -4.08 -5.87 3.82
N LEU A 30 -5.31 -6.13 3.37
CA LEU A 30 -6.40 -6.55 4.26
C LEU A 30 -6.16 -7.95 4.81
N GLU A 31 -5.52 -8.82 4.05
CA GLU A 31 -5.18 -10.17 4.51
C GLU A 31 -3.99 -10.20 5.47
N ALA A 32 -3.11 -9.19 5.40
CA ALA A 32 -1.93 -9.13 6.25
C ALA A 32 -2.29 -8.98 7.73
N ASP A 33 -3.34 -8.23 8.04
CA ASP A 33 -3.81 -8.03 9.41
C ASP A 33 -5.31 -7.71 9.40
N PRO A 34 -6.15 -8.50 10.09
CA PRO A 34 -7.60 -8.30 10.07
C PRO A 34 -8.05 -7.02 10.78
N ASN A 35 -7.19 -6.38 11.54
CA ASN A 35 -7.52 -5.15 12.27
C ASN A 35 -7.20 -3.89 11.48
N ILE A 36 -6.66 -4.01 10.27
CA ILE A 36 -6.40 -2.86 9.42
C ILE A 36 -7.73 -2.26 8.95
N THR A 37 -7.82 -0.93 9.05
CA THR A 37 -9.00 -0.17 8.63
C THR A 37 -8.70 0.55 7.32
N GLU A 38 -9.64 0.47 6.37
CA GLU A 38 -9.57 1.25 5.12
C GLU A 38 -10.13 2.65 5.36
N GLU A 39 -9.40 3.66 4.87
CA GLU A 39 -9.81 5.04 4.95
C GLU A 39 -9.64 5.72 3.60
N TRP A 40 -10.27 6.88 3.45
CA TRP A 40 -10.10 7.74 2.28
C TRP A 40 -9.69 9.11 2.78
N LYS A 41 -8.42 9.46 2.59
CA LYS A 41 -7.83 10.72 3.06
C LYS A 41 -7.00 11.34 1.96
N TRP A 42 -6.97 12.65 1.90
CA TRP A 42 -6.19 13.38 0.90
C TRP A 42 -6.45 12.88 -0.51
N ASP A 43 -7.73 12.56 -0.76
CA ASP A 43 -8.19 12.06 -2.06
C ASP A 43 -7.50 10.76 -2.49
N THR A 44 -7.12 9.92 -1.54
CA THR A 44 -6.42 8.66 -1.79
C THR A 44 -6.85 7.56 -0.82
N ALA A 45 -6.61 6.32 -1.23
CA ALA A 45 -6.83 5.15 -0.39
C ALA A 45 -5.74 5.08 0.67
N VAL A 46 -6.14 4.93 1.93
CA VAL A 46 -5.24 4.86 3.08
C VAL A 46 -5.64 3.67 3.96
N TRP A 47 -4.66 3.00 4.53
CA TRP A 47 -4.88 1.92 5.49
C TRP A 47 -4.19 2.27 6.79
N SER A 48 -4.88 2.03 7.90
CA SER A 48 -4.41 2.40 9.23
C SER A 48 -4.67 1.30 10.25
N HIS A 49 -3.85 1.27 11.29
CA HIS A 49 -4.04 0.46 12.48
C HIS A 49 -3.16 1.07 13.57
N GLN A 50 -3.79 1.71 14.57
CA GLN A 50 -3.07 2.47 15.61
C GLN A 50 -2.16 3.54 14.98
N GLY A 51 -2.65 4.18 13.94
CA GLY A 51 -1.92 5.17 13.15
C GLY A 51 -1.81 4.75 11.69
N LEU A 52 -1.25 5.63 10.87
CA LEU A 52 -1.13 5.42 9.44
C LEU A 52 -0.16 4.28 9.13
N VAL A 53 -0.58 3.35 8.27
CA VAL A 53 0.26 2.25 7.81
C VAL A 53 0.76 2.54 6.40
N CYS A 54 -0.15 2.61 5.43
CA CYS A 54 0.23 2.84 4.04
C CYS A 54 -0.89 3.51 3.27
N SER A 55 -0.55 3.99 2.08
CA SER A 55 -1.50 4.51 1.11
C SER A 55 -1.15 3.97 -0.27
N ALA A 56 -2.12 3.96 -1.17
CA ALA A 56 -1.88 3.52 -2.54
C ALA A 56 -2.62 4.42 -3.51
N GLY A 57 -2.00 4.63 -4.67
CA GLY A 57 -2.61 5.43 -5.72
C GLY A 57 -2.05 5.09 -7.09
N PRO A 58 -2.87 5.28 -8.13
CA PRO A 58 -2.43 5.07 -9.51
C PRO A 58 -1.73 6.32 -10.03
N PHE A 59 -0.67 6.10 -10.77
CA PHE A 59 0.02 7.09 -11.57
C PHE A 59 -0.02 6.63 -13.02
N LYS A 60 0.42 7.47 -13.94
CA LYS A 60 0.31 7.17 -15.37
C LYS A 60 0.98 5.84 -15.74
N LYS A 61 2.14 5.55 -15.16
CA LYS A 61 2.94 4.36 -15.49
C LYS A 61 3.24 3.46 -14.30
N ALA A 62 2.58 3.68 -13.17
CA ALA A 62 2.84 2.90 -11.96
C ALA A 62 1.65 2.93 -11.02
N VAL A 63 1.56 1.92 -10.17
CA VAL A 63 0.74 1.99 -8.96
C VAL A 63 1.73 2.09 -7.80
N LYS A 64 1.60 3.14 -7.01
CA LYS A 64 2.51 3.41 -5.90
C LYS A 64 1.87 2.96 -4.59
N LEU A 65 2.60 2.18 -3.82
CA LEU A 65 2.25 1.82 -2.44
C LEU A 65 3.25 2.53 -1.52
N ASN A 66 2.77 3.49 -0.74
CA ASN A 66 3.59 4.33 0.12
C ASN A 66 3.43 3.92 1.58
N PHE A 67 4.55 3.70 2.28
CA PHE A 67 4.57 3.40 3.71
C PHE A 67 4.97 4.66 4.47
N PHE A 68 4.08 5.16 5.32
CA PHE A 68 4.28 6.44 6.03
C PHE A 68 5.49 6.44 6.95
N GLN A 69 5.83 5.27 7.53
CA GLN A 69 6.98 5.10 8.40
C GLN A 69 8.04 4.19 7.77
N GLY A 70 8.02 4.07 6.44
CA GLY A 70 8.85 3.11 5.71
C GLY A 70 10.34 3.20 6.00
N ALA A 71 10.86 4.41 6.21
CA ALA A 71 12.28 4.62 6.49
C ALA A 71 12.70 3.99 7.83
N LEU A 72 11.76 3.74 8.73
CA LEU A 72 12.02 3.15 10.04
C LEU A 72 11.82 1.64 10.07
N LEU A 73 11.40 1.05 8.96
CA LEU A 73 11.15 -0.38 8.85
C LEU A 73 12.36 -1.08 8.24
N GLU A 74 12.61 -2.29 8.73
CA GLU A 74 13.51 -3.19 8.02
C GLU A 74 12.80 -3.69 6.77
N ASP A 75 13.52 -3.80 5.68
CA ASP A 75 13.02 -4.30 4.42
C ASP A 75 13.92 -5.46 3.97
N PRO A 76 13.79 -6.63 4.63
CA PRO A 76 14.70 -7.74 4.38
C PRO A 76 14.60 -8.32 2.96
N HIS A 77 13.46 -8.10 2.30
CA HIS A 77 13.25 -8.58 0.93
C HIS A 77 13.58 -7.53 -0.14
N GLY A 78 13.99 -6.33 0.28
CA GLY A 78 14.38 -5.26 -0.65
C GLY A 78 13.24 -4.76 -1.52
N LEU A 79 12.03 -4.62 -0.96
CA LEU A 79 10.85 -4.24 -1.73
C LEU A 79 10.80 -2.75 -2.07
N PHE A 80 11.29 -1.88 -1.18
CA PHE A 80 11.24 -0.43 -1.43
C PHE A 80 12.12 -0.05 -2.61
N ASN A 81 11.52 0.63 -3.58
CA ASN A 81 12.22 1.06 -4.79
C ASN A 81 11.97 2.53 -5.15
N ALA A 82 11.27 3.27 -4.28
CA ALA A 82 10.96 4.67 -4.52
C ALA A 82 10.98 5.44 -3.20
N GLY A 83 11.18 6.75 -3.28
CA GLY A 83 11.21 7.61 -2.10
C GLY A 83 12.37 7.32 -1.17
N LEU A 84 13.49 6.78 -1.69
CA LEU A 84 14.60 6.28 -0.86
C LEU A 84 15.36 7.37 -0.12
N ASP A 85 15.20 8.63 -0.53
CA ASP A 85 15.85 9.77 0.12
C ASP A 85 14.96 10.49 1.13
N ALA A 86 13.70 10.09 1.25
CA ALA A 86 12.78 10.71 2.20
C ALA A 86 13.17 10.35 3.63
N LYS A 87 12.85 11.25 4.58
CA LYS A 87 13.22 11.05 5.99
C LYS A 87 12.38 9.99 6.69
N LYS A 88 11.11 9.85 6.33
CA LYS A 88 10.17 8.96 7.00
C LYS A 88 9.53 7.92 6.09
N THR A 89 9.21 8.32 4.87
CA THR A 89 8.46 7.48 3.95
C THR A 89 9.38 6.63 3.08
N ARG A 90 8.83 5.51 2.62
CA ARG A 90 9.40 4.68 1.55
C ARG A 90 8.25 4.14 0.73
N ALA A 91 8.49 3.88 -0.53
CA ALA A 91 7.43 3.43 -1.42
C ALA A 91 7.89 2.30 -2.32
N ILE A 92 6.90 1.58 -2.85
CA ILE A 92 7.09 0.57 -3.88
C ILE A 92 6.29 1.05 -5.09
N ASP A 93 6.96 1.22 -6.23
CA ASP A 93 6.30 1.48 -7.50
C ASP A 93 6.15 0.15 -8.25
N PHE A 94 4.90 -0.20 -8.54
CA PHE A 94 4.58 -1.38 -9.34
C PHE A 94 4.31 -0.95 -10.78
N HIS A 95 4.95 -1.60 -11.73
CA HIS A 95 4.83 -1.29 -13.14
C HIS A 95 4.09 -2.41 -13.88
N GLU A 96 3.66 -2.13 -15.11
CA GLU A 96 2.98 -3.12 -15.92
C GLU A 96 3.85 -4.38 -16.08
N GLY A 97 3.24 -5.54 -15.80
CA GLY A 97 3.93 -6.82 -15.90
C GLY A 97 4.70 -7.23 -14.65
N ASP A 98 4.78 -6.37 -13.63
CA ASP A 98 5.46 -6.73 -12.40
C ASP A 98 4.69 -7.82 -11.65
N ALA A 99 5.42 -8.80 -11.13
CA ALA A 99 4.86 -9.79 -10.22
C ALA A 99 4.90 -9.23 -8.80
N VAL A 100 3.83 -9.46 -8.04
CA VAL A 100 3.76 -9.06 -6.63
C VAL A 100 4.13 -10.25 -5.76
N ASP A 101 5.17 -10.11 -4.95
CA ASP A 101 5.53 -11.12 -3.96
C ASP A 101 4.63 -10.95 -2.74
N GLU A 102 3.51 -11.68 -2.71
CA GLU A 102 2.50 -11.55 -1.67
C GLU A 102 3.06 -11.81 -0.28
N SER A 103 3.87 -12.84 -0.12
CA SER A 103 4.41 -13.23 1.18
C SER A 103 5.34 -12.14 1.74
N ALA A 104 6.24 -11.66 0.90
CA ALA A 104 7.16 -10.59 1.29
C ALA A 104 6.41 -9.30 1.61
N LEU A 105 5.40 -8.96 0.82
CA LEU A 105 4.61 -7.75 1.03
C LEU A 105 3.78 -7.84 2.32
N LYS A 106 3.18 -8.98 2.61
CA LYS A 106 2.45 -9.19 3.87
C LYS A 106 3.38 -9.01 5.07
N ASP A 107 4.60 -9.54 5.00
CA ASP A 107 5.58 -9.37 6.07
C ASP A 107 5.92 -7.90 6.30
N LEU A 108 6.09 -7.15 5.22
CA LEU A 108 6.38 -5.71 5.32
C LEU A 108 5.22 -4.93 5.93
N ILE A 109 3.99 -5.25 5.53
CA ILE A 109 2.78 -4.62 6.08
C ILE A 109 2.65 -4.94 7.57
N ARG A 110 2.87 -6.19 7.97
CA ARG A 110 2.85 -6.59 9.37
C ARG A 110 3.93 -5.88 10.19
N SER A 111 5.11 -5.65 9.59
CA SER A 111 6.17 -4.85 10.23
C SER A 111 5.72 -3.42 10.47
N ALA A 112 5.02 -2.83 9.51
CA ALA A 112 4.49 -1.47 9.64
C ALA A 112 3.44 -1.38 10.74
N VAL A 113 2.56 -2.37 10.84
CA VAL A 113 1.56 -2.45 11.92
C VAL A 113 2.26 -2.59 13.27
N ALA A 114 3.22 -3.50 13.37
CA ALA A 114 3.99 -3.72 14.60
C ALA A 114 4.72 -2.45 15.05
N HIS A 115 5.27 -1.68 14.12
CA HIS A 115 5.93 -0.41 14.41
C HIS A 115 4.96 0.58 15.05
N ASN A 116 3.70 0.66 14.55
CA ASN A 116 2.68 1.54 15.12
C ASN A 116 2.26 1.11 16.54
N LEU A 117 2.32 -0.17 16.84
CA LEU A 117 1.92 -0.70 18.14
C LEU A 117 3.00 -0.50 19.21
N GLY A 118 4.16 -0.14 18.81
CA GLY A 118 5.17 0.17 19.74
C GLY A 118 6.45 -0.42 19.65
#